data_1a34b8d79b767ed8bb809f80e7e93ec9
#
_entry.id   1a34b8d79b767ed8bb809f80e7e93ec9
#
_cell.length_a   1.000
_cell.length_b   1.000
_cell.length_c   1.000
_cell.angle_alpha   90.00
_cell.angle_beta   90.00
_cell.angle_gamma   90.00
#
_symmetry.space_group_name_H-M   'P 1'
#
loop_
_entity.id
_entity.type
_entity.pdbx_description
1 polymer ?
#
loop_
_entity_poly.entity_id
_entity_poly.type
_entity_poly.pdbx_seq_one_letter_code
_entity_poly.pdbx_strand_id
1 'polypeptide(L)'
;MSDNRTVAVLGPIPRDRIITHRGETFEKYGCVIYTVAALSALMGPDDRICPVVHVRKEDAGPITELLSAFPNVDTSGIRSRHDHGDVVELNYVDQNVRIERQVGFMDPILPEDVEFVLDADAFVCVPITDYEVGQSTLAYIKAHSDGLVLLDGHGPTNALTSEGQRFHRMWVDRDAWLPNVDILKMNLEEAACSWFPPTAGPDGPTFGATPSRADLTEFASHCLGKGVKAVAVTLDEEGCVVYFLDENGSLREEVVGRVPVEHVVDTTGCGDSFAAGMAFGYLEHRDFVAACRYGNAMGAQRCAGSDLAIYRSLIDTRHQMQSAYGEFAVGAV
;
A
#
# COMPACT_ATOMS: atom_id res chain seq x y z
N MET A 1 19.67 -17.50 14.26
CA MET A 1 20.31 -16.51 13.38
C MET A 1 19.18 -15.76 12.76
N SER A 2 19.05 -14.46 12.96
CA SER A 2 18.06 -13.68 12.22
C SER A 2 18.58 -13.64 10.78
N ASP A 3 17.93 -14.37 9.86
CA ASP A 3 18.18 -14.15 8.45
C ASP A 3 17.78 -12.70 8.15
N ASN A 4 18.73 -11.91 7.61
CA ASN A 4 18.47 -10.52 7.20
C ASN A 4 17.36 -10.54 6.17
N ARG A 5 16.31 -9.77 6.40
CA ARG A 5 15.15 -9.71 5.48
C ARG A 5 15.34 -8.64 4.42
N THR A 6 14.88 -8.94 3.23
CA THR A 6 14.81 -7.95 2.13
C THR A 6 13.36 -7.71 1.75
N VAL A 7 12.94 -6.44 1.70
CA VAL A 7 11.62 -6.04 1.23
C VAL A 7 11.79 -5.09 0.04
N ALA A 8 11.26 -5.46 -1.11
CA ALA A 8 11.16 -4.58 -2.27
C ALA A 8 9.86 -3.78 -2.20
N VAL A 9 9.91 -2.48 -2.45
CA VAL A 9 8.75 -1.59 -2.48
C VAL A 9 8.59 -1.02 -3.88
N LEU A 10 7.53 -1.42 -4.58
CA LEU A 10 7.28 -1.07 -5.97
C LEU A 10 6.14 -0.03 -6.05
N GLY A 11 6.36 1.03 -6.79
CA GLY A 11 5.36 2.06 -7.02
C GLY A 11 5.98 3.41 -7.30
N PRO A 12 5.18 4.47 -7.41
CA PRO A 12 5.68 5.81 -7.66
C PRO A 12 6.23 6.49 -6.41
N ILE A 13 7.13 7.44 -6.63
CA ILE A 13 7.45 8.51 -5.67
C ILE A 13 7.02 9.82 -6.31
N PRO A 14 5.72 10.16 -6.26
CA PRO A 14 5.24 11.39 -6.87
C PRO A 14 5.82 12.61 -6.17
N ARG A 15 6.15 13.65 -6.96
CA ARG A 15 6.32 14.99 -6.43
C ARG A 15 4.97 15.68 -6.37
N ASP A 16 4.42 15.79 -5.16
CA ASP A 16 3.18 16.50 -4.90
C ASP A 16 3.45 18.00 -4.82
N ARG A 17 2.86 18.75 -5.76
CA ARG A 17 2.81 20.24 -5.72
C ARG A 17 1.49 20.65 -5.07
N ILE A 18 1.57 21.15 -3.87
CA ILE A 18 0.41 21.50 -3.07
C ILE A 18 0.22 23.01 -3.11
N ILE A 19 -0.95 23.44 -3.61
CA ILE A 19 -1.37 24.85 -3.60
C ILE A 19 -2.54 24.94 -2.62
N THR A 20 -2.31 25.58 -1.48
CA THR A 20 -3.37 25.74 -0.46
C THR A 20 -4.41 26.75 -0.91
N HIS A 21 -5.60 26.70 -0.31
CA HIS A 21 -6.67 27.70 -0.53
C HIS A 21 -6.26 29.14 -0.16
N ARG A 22 -5.13 29.30 0.53
CA ARG A 22 -4.54 30.61 0.85
C ARG A 22 -3.47 31.05 -0.17
N GLY A 23 -3.20 30.24 -1.19
CA GLY A 23 -2.21 30.50 -2.23
C GLY A 23 -0.78 30.17 -1.82
N GLU A 24 -0.56 29.51 -0.67
CA GLU A 24 0.76 28.98 -0.30
C GLU A 24 1.09 27.78 -1.17
N THR A 25 2.34 27.65 -1.59
CA THR A 25 2.80 26.52 -2.42
C THR A 25 3.96 25.82 -1.72
N PHE A 26 3.87 24.49 -1.64
CA PHE A 26 4.98 23.66 -1.17
C PHE A 26 4.99 22.31 -1.91
N GLU A 27 6.13 21.64 -1.87
CA GLU A 27 6.32 20.34 -2.52
C GLU A 27 6.71 19.30 -1.49
N LYS A 28 6.23 18.04 -1.68
CA LYS A 28 6.65 16.87 -0.90
C LYS A 28 6.67 15.63 -1.80
N TYR A 29 7.37 14.60 -1.35
CA TYR A 29 7.34 13.28 -1.97
C TYR A 29 6.42 12.36 -1.20
N GLY A 30 5.69 11.50 -1.91
CA GLY A 30 4.64 10.64 -1.33
C GLY A 30 4.77 9.16 -1.67
N CYS A 31 3.68 8.44 -1.46
CA CYS A 31 3.47 7.03 -1.80
C CYS A 31 4.59 6.10 -1.28
N VAL A 32 5.48 5.55 -2.12
CA VAL A 32 6.58 4.65 -1.74
C VAL A 32 7.42 5.21 -0.58
N ILE A 33 7.58 6.53 -0.46
CA ILE A 33 8.31 7.15 0.65
C ILE A 33 7.68 6.79 2.01
N TYR A 34 6.35 6.80 2.11
CA TYR A 34 5.65 6.45 3.36
C TYR A 34 5.80 4.97 3.68
N THR A 35 5.70 4.10 2.68
CA THR A 35 5.91 2.64 2.83
C THR A 35 7.33 2.35 3.31
N VAL A 36 8.35 2.96 2.68
CA VAL A 36 9.76 2.78 3.02
C VAL A 36 10.06 3.27 4.44
N ALA A 37 9.59 4.47 4.80
CA ALA A 37 9.81 5.02 6.14
C ALA A 37 9.14 4.17 7.23
N ALA A 38 7.91 3.69 6.98
CA ALA A 38 7.19 2.80 7.89
C ALA A 38 7.90 1.45 8.07
N LEU A 39 8.38 0.83 6.98
CA LEU A 39 9.17 -0.41 7.04
C LEU A 39 10.49 -0.18 7.79
N SER A 40 11.19 0.92 7.51
CA SER A 40 12.47 1.22 8.15
C SER A 40 12.36 1.36 9.68
N ALA A 41 11.24 1.88 10.17
CA ALA A 41 10.96 1.98 11.60
C ALA A 41 10.69 0.62 12.27
N LEU A 42 10.19 -0.36 11.51
CA LEU A 42 9.85 -1.70 12.00
C LEU A 42 10.98 -2.70 11.82
N MET A 43 11.77 -2.60 10.76
CA MET A 43 12.82 -3.54 10.38
C MET A 43 14.14 -3.22 11.10
N GLY A 44 14.97 -4.24 11.26
CA GLY A 44 16.28 -4.10 11.90
C GLY A 44 17.31 -3.38 11.00
N PRO A 45 18.43 -2.97 11.59
CA PRO A 45 19.48 -2.26 10.84
C PRO A 45 20.20 -3.16 9.81
N ASP A 46 20.14 -4.46 9.97
CA ASP A 46 20.76 -5.45 9.06
C ASP A 46 19.77 -5.91 7.96
N ASP A 47 18.48 -5.56 8.08
CA ASP A 47 17.47 -5.80 7.05
C ASP A 47 17.66 -4.81 5.89
N ARG A 48 17.09 -5.12 4.73
CA ARG A 48 17.19 -4.29 3.52
C ARG A 48 15.82 -3.92 2.98
N ILE A 49 15.59 -2.63 2.73
CA ILE A 49 14.41 -2.12 2.06
C ILE A 49 14.83 -1.51 0.73
N CYS A 50 14.28 -2.01 -0.37
CA CYS A 50 14.69 -1.61 -1.71
C CYS A 50 13.50 -0.99 -2.46
N PRO A 51 13.39 0.35 -2.55
CA PRO A 51 12.43 1.01 -3.43
C PRO A 51 12.81 0.76 -4.89
N VAL A 52 11.85 0.30 -5.68
CA VAL A 52 11.96 0.13 -7.13
C VAL A 52 11.04 1.13 -7.79
N VAL A 53 11.62 2.15 -8.42
CA VAL A 53 10.86 3.31 -8.92
C VAL A 53 11.59 4.02 -10.05
N HIS A 54 10.83 4.60 -10.98
CA HIS A 54 11.34 5.52 -11.97
C HIS A 54 11.02 6.96 -11.56
N VAL A 55 12.02 7.83 -11.54
CA VAL A 55 11.90 9.23 -11.13
C VAL A 55 12.53 10.16 -12.16
N ARG A 56 12.17 11.44 -12.13
CA ARG A 56 12.85 12.44 -12.95
C ARG A 56 14.27 12.67 -12.44
N LYS A 57 15.15 13.06 -13.32
CA LYS A 57 16.56 13.35 -12.99
C LYS A 57 16.70 14.40 -11.90
N GLU A 58 15.86 15.43 -11.94
CA GLU A 58 15.84 16.49 -10.92
C GLU A 58 15.39 16.01 -9.55
N ASP A 59 14.56 14.95 -9.48
CA ASP A 59 14.03 14.39 -8.22
C ASP A 59 14.94 13.29 -7.63
N ALA A 60 15.80 12.66 -8.45
CA ALA A 60 16.64 11.55 -8.01
C ALA A 60 17.56 11.91 -6.84
N GLY A 61 18.22 13.06 -6.90
CA GLY A 61 19.08 13.57 -5.82
C GLY A 61 18.32 13.82 -4.51
N PRO A 62 17.29 14.69 -4.52
CA PRO A 62 16.47 14.96 -3.34
C PRO A 62 15.82 13.73 -2.73
N ILE A 63 15.31 12.79 -3.55
CA ILE A 63 14.72 11.54 -3.04
C ILE A 63 15.78 10.65 -2.37
N THR A 64 16.96 10.51 -3.00
CA THR A 64 18.06 9.74 -2.43
C THR A 64 18.56 10.35 -1.12
N GLU A 65 18.65 11.68 -1.04
CA GLU A 65 19.01 12.38 0.20
C GLU A 65 17.98 12.15 1.30
N LEU A 66 16.69 12.28 0.97
CA LEU A 66 15.60 12.01 1.91
C LEU A 66 15.67 10.57 2.46
N LEU A 67 15.89 9.58 1.59
CA LEU A 67 15.97 8.18 1.96
C LEU A 67 17.26 7.82 2.70
N SER A 68 18.34 8.60 2.57
CA SER A 68 19.60 8.39 3.30
C SER A 68 19.44 8.53 4.82
N ALA A 69 18.35 9.13 5.30
CA ALA A 69 18.00 9.18 6.72
C ALA A 69 17.63 7.80 7.30
N PHE A 70 17.36 6.81 6.45
CA PHE A 70 16.95 5.46 6.83
C PHE A 70 18.11 4.47 6.56
N PRO A 71 18.78 3.94 7.63
CA PRO A 71 20.05 3.23 7.47
C PRO A 71 19.94 1.88 6.76
N ASN A 72 18.74 1.29 6.72
CA ASN A 72 18.44 -0.01 6.08
C ASN A 72 17.82 0.13 4.70
N VAL A 73 17.86 1.33 4.08
CA VAL A 73 17.31 1.57 2.75
C VAL A 73 18.41 1.52 1.67
N ASP A 74 18.22 0.63 0.70
CA ASP A 74 19.04 0.52 -0.49
C ASP A 74 18.39 1.25 -1.67
N THR A 75 18.94 2.37 -2.05
CA THR A 75 18.41 3.22 -3.13
C THR A 75 18.81 2.77 -4.53
N SER A 76 19.44 1.61 -4.71
CA SER A 76 19.90 1.09 -6.01
C SER A 76 18.79 0.83 -7.03
N GLY A 77 17.54 0.66 -6.56
CA GLY A 77 16.37 0.50 -7.40
C GLY A 77 15.72 1.80 -7.88
N ILE A 78 16.24 2.98 -7.47
CA ILE A 78 15.76 4.28 -7.95
C ILE A 78 16.43 4.59 -9.28
N ARG A 79 15.63 4.76 -10.33
CA ARG A 79 16.11 4.96 -11.70
C ARG A 79 15.56 6.24 -12.31
N SER A 80 16.40 6.95 -13.07
CA SER A 80 16.04 8.20 -13.75
C SER A 80 16.50 8.23 -15.22
N ARG A 81 16.53 7.06 -15.88
CA ARG A 81 17.10 6.91 -17.23
C ARG A 81 16.40 7.78 -18.27
N HIS A 82 15.07 7.73 -18.31
CA HIS A 82 14.26 8.42 -19.31
C HIS A 82 13.77 9.80 -18.85
N ASP A 83 14.12 10.23 -17.63
CA ASP A 83 13.70 11.51 -17.06
C ASP A 83 12.17 11.61 -16.87
N HIS A 84 11.53 10.48 -16.64
CA HIS A 84 10.10 10.36 -16.35
C HIS A 84 9.87 10.07 -14.87
N GLY A 85 8.90 10.75 -14.26
CA GLY A 85 8.51 10.57 -12.88
C GLY A 85 7.18 11.25 -12.61
N ASP A 86 6.45 10.77 -11.61
CA ASP A 86 5.14 11.27 -11.30
C ASP A 86 5.20 12.66 -10.67
N VAL A 87 4.32 13.53 -11.14
CA VAL A 87 4.06 14.86 -10.57
C VAL A 87 2.58 15.02 -10.42
N VAL A 88 2.13 15.30 -9.21
CA VAL A 88 0.72 15.51 -8.89
C VAL A 88 0.51 16.94 -8.38
N GLU A 89 -0.39 17.68 -9.00
CA GLU A 89 -0.83 18.99 -8.53
C GLU A 89 -2.08 18.83 -7.65
N LEU A 90 -1.98 19.34 -6.43
CA LEU A 90 -3.04 19.30 -5.42
C LEU A 90 -3.50 20.73 -5.15
N ASN A 91 -4.57 21.16 -5.83
CA ASN A 91 -5.12 22.51 -5.69
C ASN A 91 -6.29 22.49 -4.68
N TYR A 92 -6.07 23.02 -3.48
CA TYR A 92 -7.11 23.14 -2.47
C TYR A 92 -8.02 24.33 -2.77
N VAL A 93 -9.28 24.04 -3.09
CA VAL A 93 -10.33 25.04 -3.31
C VAL A 93 -10.78 25.63 -1.96
N ASP A 94 -10.84 24.77 -0.93
CA ASP A 94 -11.08 25.14 0.46
C ASP A 94 -10.28 24.19 1.39
N GLN A 95 -10.57 24.15 2.68
CA GLN A 95 -9.86 23.31 3.64
C GLN A 95 -10.05 21.80 3.41
N ASN A 96 -11.15 21.39 2.77
CA ASN A 96 -11.59 20.00 2.66
C ASN A 96 -11.70 19.52 1.21
N VAL A 97 -11.81 20.45 0.23
CA VAL A 97 -11.99 20.12 -1.18
C VAL A 97 -10.73 20.46 -1.95
N ARG A 98 -10.18 19.48 -2.64
CA ARG A 98 -9.05 19.64 -3.53
C ARG A 98 -9.33 19.06 -4.90
N ILE A 99 -8.68 19.65 -5.91
CA ILE A 99 -8.63 19.14 -7.28
C ILE A 99 -7.26 18.52 -7.46
N GLU A 100 -7.24 17.25 -7.80
CA GLU A 100 -6.00 16.50 -8.08
C GLU A 100 -5.80 16.39 -9.58
N ARG A 101 -4.56 16.64 -10.03
CA ARG A 101 -4.17 16.48 -11.42
C ARG A 101 -2.76 15.91 -11.51
N GLN A 102 -2.62 14.79 -12.17
CA GLN A 102 -1.31 14.25 -12.51
C GLN A 102 -0.81 14.90 -13.79
N VAL A 103 0.35 15.54 -13.74
CA VAL A 103 0.96 16.30 -14.84
C VAL A 103 2.31 15.74 -15.28
N GLY A 104 2.88 14.82 -14.51
CA GLY A 104 4.06 14.04 -14.84
C GLY A 104 3.75 12.57 -14.63
N PHE A 105 4.41 11.70 -15.41
CA PHE A 105 4.18 10.26 -15.41
C PHE A 105 5.53 9.53 -15.37
N MET A 106 5.67 8.56 -14.47
CA MET A 106 6.83 7.68 -14.46
C MET A 106 6.74 6.64 -15.59
N ASP A 107 7.87 6.04 -15.95
CA ASP A 107 7.84 4.82 -16.74
C ASP A 107 7.29 3.66 -15.89
N PRO A 108 6.55 2.70 -16.46
CA PRO A 108 6.11 1.54 -15.72
C PRO A 108 7.30 0.71 -15.23
N ILE A 109 7.16 0.11 -14.06
CA ILE A 109 8.12 -0.86 -13.54
C ILE A 109 7.93 -2.17 -14.30
N LEU A 110 8.93 -2.54 -15.09
CA LEU A 110 8.94 -3.72 -15.94
C LEU A 110 9.65 -4.92 -15.25
N PRO A 111 9.51 -6.15 -15.75
CA PRO A 111 10.21 -7.33 -15.23
C PRO A 111 11.71 -7.14 -15.03
N GLU A 112 12.40 -6.49 -15.97
CA GLU A 112 13.84 -6.18 -15.89
C GLU A 112 14.21 -5.21 -14.76
N ASP A 113 13.26 -4.45 -14.25
CA ASP A 113 13.50 -3.52 -13.14
C ASP A 113 13.53 -4.22 -11.79
N VAL A 114 13.00 -5.44 -11.68
CA VAL A 114 12.93 -6.21 -10.44
C VAL A 114 13.92 -7.37 -10.40
N GLU A 115 14.62 -7.70 -11.49
CA GLU A 115 15.55 -8.83 -11.57
C GLU A 115 16.62 -8.84 -10.47
N PHE A 116 17.11 -7.67 -10.07
CA PHE A 116 18.18 -7.51 -9.07
C PHE A 116 17.71 -7.75 -7.62
N VAL A 117 16.42 -7.93 -7.39
CA VAL A 117 15.79 -8.03 -6.07
C VAL A 117 14.80 -9.20 -5.97
N LEU A 118 14.90 -10.19 -6.90
CA LEU A 118 14.02 -11.37 -6.89
C LEU A 118 14.21 -12.29 -5.68
N ASP A 119 15.29 -12.12 -4.92
CA ASP A 119 15.57 -12.79 -3.65
C ASP A 119 14.87 -12.13 -2.44
N ALA A 120 14.05 -11.09 -2.66
CA ALA A 120 13.32 -10.42 -1.59
C ALA A 120 12.29 -11.35 -0.91
N ASP A 121 12.15 -11.21 0.41
CA ASP A 121 11.15 -11.92 1.21
C ASP A 121 9.73 -11.39 0.98
N ALA A 122 9.61 -10.13 0.56
CA ALA A 122 8.34 -9.53 0.17
C ALA A 122 8.50 -8.44 -0.88
N PHE A 123 7.46 -8.31 -1.71
CA PHE A 123 7.23 -7.24 -2.68
C PHE A 123 5.97 -6.49 -2.26
N VAL A 124 6.13 -5.26 -1.80
CA VAL A 124 5.03 -4.38 -1.40
C VAL A 124 4.75 -3.43 -2.55
N CYS A 125 3.67 -3.69 -3.29
CA CYS A 125 3.30 -2.93 -4.48
C CYS A 125 2.23 -1.91 -4.12
N VAL A 126 2.57 -0.62 -4.20
CA VAL A 126 1.72 0.53 -3.86
C VAL A 126 1.56 1.48 -5.06
N PRO A 127 1.01 0.99 -6.20
CA PRO A 127 0.75 1.83 -7.36
C PRO A 127 -0.38 2.83 -7.09
N ILE A 128 -0.36 3.97 -7.77
CA ILE A 128 -1.45 4.97 -7.74
C ILE A 128 -2.34 4.92 -8.97
N THR A 129 -1.90 4.22 -10.01
CA THR A 129 -2.68 3.86 -11.21
C THR A 129 -2.32 2.45 -11.68
N ASP A 130 -3.03 1.93 -12.66
CA ASP A 130 -2.90 0.55 -13.15
C ASP A 130 -1.68 0.29 -14.05
N TYR A 131 -0.92 1.33 -14.43
CA TYR A 131 0.22 1.16 -15.34
C TYR A 131 1.58 1.16 -14.64
N GLU A 132 1.71 1.72 -13.44
CA GLU A 132 2.99 1.88 -12.74
C GLU A 132 3.62 0.55 -12.34
N VAL A 133 2.78 -0.37 -11.81
CA VAL A 133 3.15 -1.75 -11.53
C VAL A 133 2.13 -2.64 -12.21
N GLY A 134 2.46 -3.12 -13.41
CA GLY A 134 1.53 -3.89 -14.23
C GLY A 134 1.42 -5.36 -13.83
N GLN A 135 0.34 -6.01 -14.28
CA GLN A 135 0.07 -7.44 -14.08
C GLN A 135 1.24 -8.32 -14.56
N SER A 136 1.90 -7.95 -15.67
CA SER A 136 3.04 -8.69 -16.21
C SER A 136 4.25 -8.71 -15.27
N THR A 137 4.49 -7.61 -14.55
CA THR A 137 5.58 -7.52 -13.57
C THR A 137 5.26 -8.37 -12.34
N LEU A 138 4.01 -8.35 -11.84
CA LEU A 138 3.59 -9.25 -10.75
C LEU A 138 3.68 -10.72 -11.16
N ALA A 139 3.27 -11.07 -12.38
CA ALA A 139 3.37 -12.42 -12.90
C ALA A 139 4.84 -12.88 -13.03
N TYR A 140 5.73 -11.97 -13.43
CA TYR A 140 7.16 -12.26 -13.48
C TYR A 140 7.75 -12.50 -12.08
N ILE A 141 7.45 -11.65 -11.12
CA ILE A 141 7.86 -11.83 -9.71
C ILE A 141 7.37 -13.19 -9.21
N LYS A 142 6.07 -13.50 -9.39
CA LYS A 142 5.47 -14.73 -8.91
C LYS A 142 6.07 -15.99 -9.55
N ALA A 143 6.56 -15.90 -10.78
CA ALA A 143 7.20 -17.00 -11.48
C ALA A 143 8.69 -17.22 -11.10
N HIS A 144 9.37 -16.20 -10.53
CA HIS A 144 10.81 -16.22 -10.30
C HIS A 144 11.23 -15.96 -8.85
N SER A 145 10.28 -15.75 -7.94
CA SER A 145 10.51 -15.49 -6.54
C SER A 145 9.50 -16.22 -5.65
N ASP A 146 9.97 -16.67 -4.48
CA ASP A 146 9.13 -17.21 -3.41
C ASP A 146 8.63 -16.11 -2.44
N GLY A 147 9.04 -14.86 -2.67
CA GLY A 147 8.68 -13.71 -1.85
C GLY A 147 7.18 -13.42 -1.84
N LEU A 148 6.70 -12.89 -0.73
CA LEU A 148 5.30 -12.47 -0.56
C LEU A 148 4.97 -11.30 -1.49
N VAL A 149 3.92 -11.38 -2.29
CA VAL A 149 3.42 -10.26 -3.09
C VAL A 149 2.21 -9.62 -2.40
N LEU A 150 2.37 -8.41 -1.87
CA LEU A 150 1.29 -7.58 -1.37
C LEU A 150 0.97 -6.50 -2.41
N LEU A 151 -0.29 -6.43 -2.86
CA LEU A 151 -0.77 -5.40 -3.78
C LEU A 151 -1.77 -4.48 -3.08
N ASP A 152 -1.52 -3.17 -3.18
CA ASP A 152 -2.54 -2.17 -2.90
C ASP A 152 -3.49 -2.04 -4.11
N GLY A 153 -4.77 -2.29 -3.87
CA GLY A 153 -5.81 -2.22 -4.89
C GLY A 153 -6.08 -0.80 -5.41
N HIS A 154 -5.46 0.21 -4.80
CA HIS A 154 -5.56 1.59 -5.26
C HIS A 154 -5.17 1.72 -6.74
N GLY A 155 -4.03 1.17 -7.14
CA GLY A 155 -3.55 1.25 -8.52
C GLY A 155 -4.57 0.75 -9.54
N PRO A 156 -4.92 -0.55 -9.54
CA PRO A 156 -5.80 -1.11 -10.55
C PRO A 156 -7.23 -0.58 -10.53
N THR A 157 -7.67 0.11 -9.46
CA THR A 157 -9.00 0.73 -9.35
C THR A 157 -9.00 2.22 -9.65
N ASN A 158 -7.86 2.79 -10.04
CA ASN A 158 -7.75 4.19 -10.44
C ASN A 158 -7.23 4.33 -11.87
N ALA A 159 -7.75 5.33 -12.56
CA ALA A 159 -7.33 5.70 -13.91
C ALA A 159 -7.25 7.22 -14.03
N LEU A 160 -6.69 7.67 -15.15
CA LEU A 160 -6.51 9.09 -15.45
C LEU A 160 -7.25 9.47 -16.74
N THR A 161 -7.85 10.65 -16.76
CA THR A 161 -8.29 11.28 -18.01
C THR A 161 -7.08 11.76 -18.82
N SER A 162 -7.29 12.09 -20.09
CA SER A 162 -6.26 12.72 -20.93
C SER A 162 -5.74 14.06 -20.38
N GLU A 163 -6.48 14.67 -19.46
CA GLU A 163 -6.09 15.91 -18.77
C GLU A 163 -5.42 15.68 -17.41
N GLY A 164 -5.21 14.39 -17.04
CA GLY A 164 -4.54 13.99 -15.80
C GLY A 164 -5.45 13.99 -14.57
N GLN A 165 -6.77 14.15 -14.72
CA GLN A 165 -7.70 14.01 -13.60
C GLN A 165 -7.86 12.54 -13.21
N ARG A 166 -7.71 12.24 -11.93
CA ARG A 166 -7.87 10.89 -11.40
C ARG A 166 -9.35 10.57 -11.16
N PHE A 167 -9.73 9.33 -11.46
CA PHE A 167 -11.07 8.82 -11.20
C PHE A 167 -11.03 7.32 -10.88
N HIS A 168 -11.97 6.85 -10.09
CA HIS A 168 -12.14 5.43 -9.84
C HIS A 168 -12.66 4.71 -11.08
N ARG A 169 -12.08 3.54 -11.36
CA ARG A 169 -12.50 2.65 -12.45
C ARG A 169 -12.84 1.27 -11.93
N MET A 170 -13.71 0.57 -12.67
CA MET A 170 -13.95 -0.84 -12.39
C MET A 170 -12.72 -1.69 -12.77
N TRP A 171 -12.29 -2.55 -11.86
CA TRP A 171 -11.17 -3.48 -12.08
C TRP A 171 -11.65 -4.72 -12.86
N VAL A 172 -11.95 -4.54 -14.14
CA VAL A 172 -12.58 -5.56 -14.99
C VAL A 172 -11.71 -6.77 -15.27
N ASP A 173 -10.40 -6.61 -15.26
CA ASP A 173 -9.39 -7.63 -15.53
C ASP A 173 -8.75 -8.23 -14.27
N ARG A 174 -9.35 -8.01 -13.09
CA ARG A 174 -8.83 -8.47 -11.79
C ARG A 174 -8.45 -9.95 -11.77
N ASP A 175 -9.19 -10.79 -12.47
CA ASP A 175 -8.97 -12.24 -12.51
C ASP A 175 -7.64 -12.63 -13.17
N ALA A 176 -7.03 -11.74 -13.95
CA ALA A 176 -5.68 -11.93 -14.49
C ALA A 176 -4.59 -11.50 -13.48
N TRP A 177 -4.91 -10.59 -12.57
CA TRP A 177 -3.98 -10.09 -11.54
C TRP A 177 -3.91 -11.00 -10.31
N LEU A 178 -5.09 -11.45 -9.81
CA LEU A 178 -5.25 -12.14 -8.53
C LEU A 178 -4.34 -13.37 -8.36
N PRO A 179 -4.07 -14.22 -9.38
CA PRO A 179 -3.15 -15.36 -9.24
C PRO A 179 -1.70 -14.96 -8.90
N ASN A 180 -1.34 -13.69 -9.11
CA ASN A 180 0.01 -13.16 -8.89
C ASN A 180 0.12 -12.36 -7.59
N VAL A 181 -0.91 -12.37 -6.74
CA VAL A 181 -1.00 -11.60 -5.49
C VAL A 181 -1.23 -12.54 -4.32
N ASP A 182 -0.41 -12.42 -3.28
CA ASP A 182 -0.60 -13.18 -2.04
C ASP A 182 -1.52 -12.44 -1.05
N ILE A 183 -1.33 -11.13 -0.91
CA ILE A 183 -2.17 -10.27 -0.06
C ILE A 183 -2.71 -9.13 -0.90
N LEU A 184 -4.02 -9.01 -0.96
CA LEU A 184 -4.71 -7.87 -1.55
C LEU A 184 -5.18 -6.93 -0.44
N LYS A 185 -4.66 -5.69 -0.43
CA LYS A 185 -5.10 -4.62 0.47
C LYS A 185 -5.93 -3.61 -0.31
N MET A 186 -7.04 -3.17 0.25
CA MET A 186 -7.97 -2.20 -0.37
C MET A 186 -8.61 -1.32 0.71
N ASN A 187 -9.18 -0.20 0.29
CA ASN A 187 -10.21 0.50 1.05
C ASN A 187 -11.63 0.13 0.54
N LEU A 188 -12.67 0.67 1.14
CA LEU A 188 -14.06 0.37 0.76
C LEU A 188 -14.40 0.83 -0.68
N GLU A 189 -13.88 1.96 -1.12
CA GLU A 189 -14.13 2.49 -2.47
C GLU A 189 -13.45 1.62 -3.53
N GLU A 190 -12.22 1.18 -3.27
CA GLU A 190 -11.48 0.26 -4.12
C GLU A 190 -12.16 -1.11 -4.19
N ALA A 191 -12.67 -1.62 -3.05
CA ALA A 191 -13.45 -2.85 -3.02
C ALA A 191 -14.74 -2.72 -3.83
N ALA A 192 -15.44 -1.58 -3.75
CA ALA A 192 -16.61 -1.27 -4.56
C ALA A 192 -16.31 -1.25 -6.07
N CYS A 193 -15.09 -0.84 -6.46
CA CYS A 193 -14.64 -0.86 -7.85
C CYS A 193 -14.19 -2.25 -8.32
N SER A 194 -14.00 -3.18 -7.41
CA SER A 194 -13.44 -4.51 -7.68
C SER A 194 -14.48 -5.62 -7.69
N TRP A 195 -15.64 -5.42 -7.04
CA TRP A 195 -16.69 -6.43 -6.95
C TRP A 195 -17.90 -6.10 -7.83
N PHE A 196 -18.19 -7.01 -8.75
CA PHE A 196 -19.37 -6.95 -9.60
C PHE A 196 -20.16 -8.24 -9.40
N PRO A 197 -21.27 -8.23 -8.65
CA PRO A 197 -22.07 -9.43 -8.50
C PRO A 197 -22.58 -9.89 -9.88
N PRO A 198 -22.55 -11.22 -10.16
CA PRO A 198 -22.98 -11.78 -11.46
C PRO A 198 -24.46 -11.52 -11.78
N THR A 199 -25.24 -11.17 -10.78
CA THR A 199 -26.69 -10.95 -10.86
C THR A 199 -27.04 -9.49 -10.54
N ALA A 200 -26.40 -8.56 -11.25
CA ALA A 200 -26.97 -7.22 -11.27
C ALA A 200 -28.38 -7.31 -11.85
N GLY A 201 -29.38 -6.85 -11.10
CA GLY A 201 -30.75 -6.71 -11.58
C GLY A 201 -30.81 -5.81 -12.82
N PRO A 202 -32.00 -5.56 -13.38
CA PRO A 202 -32.16 -4.77 -14.61
C PRO A 202 -31.52 -3.38 -14.55
N ASP A 203 -31.23 -2.87 -13.35
CA ASP A 203 -30.60 -1.55 -13.12
C ASP A 203 -29.06 -1.61 -13.07
N GLY A 204 -28.44 -2.79 -13.16
CA GLY A 204 -26.97 -2.97 -13.06
C GLY A 204 -26.40 -2.71 -11.66
N PRO A 205 -25.09 -2.95 -11.45
CA PRO A 205 -24.44 -2.58 -10.20
C PRO A 205 -24.40 -1.06 -10.09
N THR A 206 -24.79 -0.52 -8.94
CA THR A 206 -24.65 0.92 -8.66
C THR A 206 -23.17 1.19 -8.41
N PHE A 207 -22.50 1.74 -9.42
CA PHE A 207 -21.09 2.13 -9.31
C PHE A 207 -20.93 3.14 -8.16
N GLY A 208 -19.98 2.84 -7.24
CA GLY A 208 -19.67 3.72 -6.10
C GLY A 208 -20.59 3.56 -4.87
N ALA A 209 -21.49 2.57 -4.84
CA ALA A 209 -22.18 2.23 -3.61
C ALA A 209 -21.20 1.57 -2.63
N THR A 210 -21.23 1.98 -1.36
CA THR A 210 -20.44 1.34 -0.31
C THR A 210 -20.83 -0.14 -0.20
N PRO A 211 -19.88 -1.08 -0.37
CA PRO A 211 -20.19 -2.50 -0.30
C PRO A 211 -20.65 -2.90 1.11
N SER A 212 -21.65 -3.76 1.17
CA SER A 212 -22.06 -4.39 2.44
C SER A 212 -21.01 -5.42 2.88
N ARG A 213 -21.10 -5.86 4.14
CA ARG A 213 -20.23 -6.97 4.62
C ARG A 213 -20.41 -8.24 3.79
N ALA A 214 -21.61 -8.54 3.34
CA ALA A 214 -21.88 -9.69 2.49
C ALA A 214 -21.15 -9.55 1.13
N ASP A 215 -21.18 -8.37 0.52
CA ASP A 215 -20.47 -8.10 -0.74
C ASP A 215 -18.96 -8.27 -0.56
N LEU A 216 -18.40 -7.78 0.55
CA LEU A 216 -16.98 -7.95 0.87
C LEU A 216 -16.61 -9.42 1.07
N THR A 217 -17.47 -10.19 1.75
CA THR A 217 -17.27 -11.63 1.98
C THR A 217 -17.31 -12.41 0.66
N GLU A 218 -18.22 -12.08 -0.25
CA GLU A 218 -18.31 -12.70 -1.59
C GLU A 218 -17.07 -12.32 -2.44
N PHE A 219 -16.69 -11.06 -2.43
CA PHE A 219 -15.50 -10.59 -3.15
C PHE A 219 -14.23 -11.29 -2.63
N ALA A 220 -14.05 -11.32 -1.31
CA ALA A 220 -12.92 -12.00 -0.68
C ALA A 220 -12.89 -13.49 -1.03
N SER A 221 -14.05 -14.19 -0.98
CA SER A 221 -14.15 -15.59 -1.38
C SER A 221 -13.73 -15.80 -2.82
N HIS A 222 -14.11 -14.89 -3.72
CA HIS A 222 -13.66 -14.92 -5.11
C HIS A 222 -12.13 -14.77 -5.22
N CYS A 223 -11.54 -13.78 -4.55
CA CYS A 223 -10.09 -13.56 -4.55
C CYS A 223 -9.32 -14.77 -4.00
N LEU A 224 -9.76 -15.32 -2.86
CA LEU A 224 -9.15 -16.50 -2.26
C LEU A 224 -9.25 -17.73 -3.19
N GLY A 225 -10.37 -17.87 -3.90
CA GLY A 225 -10.54 -18.89 -4.94
C GLY A 225 -9.63 -18.74 -6.16
N LYS A 226 -9.03 -17.56 -6.36
CA LYS A 226 -8.04 -17.27 -7.42
C LYS A 226 -6.60 -17.39 -6.95
N GLY A 227 -6.35 -17.74 -5.68
CA GLY A 227 -5.02 -17.99 -5.14
C GLY A 227 -4.48 -16.89 -4.22
N VAL A 228 -5.22 -15.79 -4.01
CA VAL A 228 -4.89 -14.80 -2.98
C VAL A 228 -4.98 -15.49 -1.61
N LYS A 229 -4.04 -15.22 -0.72
CA LYS A 229 -3.98 -15.82 0.63
C LYS A 229 -4.80 -15.02 1.64
N ALA A 230 -4.86 -13.70 1.48
CA ALA A 230 -5.68 -12.82 2.32
C ALA A 230 -6.14 -11.58 1.56
N VAL A 231 -7.35 -11.12 1.88
CA VAL A 231 -7.91 -9.83 1.45
C VAL A 231 -8.12 -8.97 2.69
N ALA A 232 -7.46 -7.83 2.77
CA ALA A 232 -7.63 -6.84 3.83
C ALA A 232 -8.33 -5.60 3.29
N VAL A 233 -9.44 -5.22 3.91
CA VAL A 233 -10.18 -4.00 3.55
C VAL A 233 -10.12 -3.03 4.73
N THR A 234 -9.51 -1.86 4.50
CA THR A 234 -9.47 -0.78 5.51
C THR A 234 -10.83 -0.09 5.59
N LEU A 235 -11.26 0.24 6.81
CA LEU A 235 -12.56 0.77 7.18
C LEU A 235 -12.43 2.13 7.88
N ASP A 236 -11.47 2.93 7.47
CA ASP A 236 -11.16 4.25 8.03
C ASP A 236 -11.05 4.23 9.56
N GLU A 237 -11.99 4.89 10.24
CA GLU A 237 -12.00 5.00 11.70
C GLU A 237 -12.33 3.68 12.42
N GLU A 238 -12.82 2.66 11.72
CA GLU A 238 -13.17 1.37 12.32
C GLU A 238 -11.99 0.39 12.33
N GLY A 239 -10.91 0.70 11.62
CA GLY A 239 -9.73 -0.17 11.45
C GLY A 239 -9.78 -0.94 10.13
N CYS A 240 -9.81 -2.27 10.17
CA CYS A 240 -9.90 -3.07 8.96
C CYS A 240 -10.63 -4.40 9.20
N VAL A 241 -11.01 -5.06 8.11
CA VAL A 241 -11.44 -6.45 8.09
C VAL A 241 -10.48 -7.25 7.23
N VAL A 242 -10.15 -8.46 7.66
CA VAL A 242 -9.32 -9.38 6.89
C VAL A 242 -10.05 -10.70 6.67
N TYR A 243 -9.97 -11.20 5.44
CA TYR A 243 -10.53 -12.46 4.99
C TYR A 243 -9.40 -13.41 4.57
N PHE A 244 -9.43 -14.63 5.04
CA PHE A 244 -8.46 -15.68 4.69
C PHE A 244 -9.06 -17.07 4.92
N LEU A 245 -8.39 -18.12 4.44
CA LEU A 245 -8.77 -19.48 4.74
C LEU A 245 -7.97 -19.98 5.96
N ASP A 246 -8.63 -20.62 6.91
CA ASP A 246 -7.95 -21.30 8.01
C ASP A 246 -7.31 -22.62 7.54
N GLU A 247 -6.64 -23.33 8.46
CA GLU A 247 -5.97 -24.61 8.18
C GLU A 247 -6.91 -25.70 7.64
N ASN A 248 -8.21 -25.58 7.89
CA ASN A 248 -9.24 -26.51 7.40
C ASN A 248 -9.83 -26.06 6.06
N GLY A 249 -9.35 -24.95 5.47
CA GLY A 249 -9.89 -24.36 4.26
C GLY A 249 -11.21 -23.62 4.46
N SER A 250 -11.59 -23.31 5.72
CA SER A 250 -12.80 -22.54 6.02
C SER A 250 -12.51 -21.04 5.96
N LEU A 251 -13.43 -20.29 5.35
CA LEU A 251 -13.32 -18.83 5.29
C LEU A 251 -13.40 -18.23 6.71
N ARG A 252 -12.41 -17.42 7.03
CA ARG A 252 -12.36 -16.59 8.23
C ARG A 252 -12.56 -15.13 7.84
N GLU A 253 -13.34 -14.44 8.65
CA GLU A 253 -13.57 -13.01 8.59
C GLU A 253 -13.24 -12.42 9.96
N GLU A 254 -12.16 -11.63 10.06
CA GLU A 254 -11.71 -11.08 11.32
C GLU A 254 -11.69 -9.55 11.24
N VAL A 255 -12.39 -8.90 12.16
CA VAL A 255 -12.36 -7.43 12.29
C VAL A 255 -11.24 -7.04 13.23
N VAL A 256 -10.34 -6.20 12.76
CA VAL A 256 -9.23 -5.67 13.55
C VAL A 256 -9.50 -4.19 13.80
N GLY A 257 -9.90 -3.85 15.01
CA GLY A 257 -10.20 -2.48 15.41
C GLY A 257 -8.99 -1.54 15.20
N ARG A 258 -9.28 -0.25 15.09
CA ARG A 258 -8.23 0.77 14.91
C ARG A 258 -7.29 0.87 16.11
N VAL A 259 -6.10 1.39 15.87
CA VAL A 259 -5.25 1.97 16.92
C VAL A 259 -5.71 3.42 17.13
N PRO A 260 -6.04 3.83 18.35
CA PRO A 260 -6.53 5.19 18.62
C PRO A 260 -5.49 6.26 18.26
N VAL A 261 -5.96 7.35 17.67
CA VAL A 261 -5.20 8.57 17.38
C VAL A 261 -5.88 9.73 18.10
N GLU A 262 -5.15 10.49 18.91
CA GLU A 262 -5.71 11.63 19.65
C GLU A 262 -6.11 12.78 18.71
N HIS A 263 -5.22 13.08 17.72
CA HIS A 263 -5.43 14.14 16.74
C HIS A 263 -4.99 13.66 15.37
N VAL A 264 -5.91 13.68 14.41
CA VAL A 264 -5.60 13.44 13.01
C VAL A 264 -5.05 14.71 12.40
N VAL A 265 -3.82 14.67 11.91
CA VAL A 265 -3.10 15.81 11.30
C VAL A 265 -3.13 15.71 9.78
N ASP A 266 -2.80 14.54 9.21
CA ASP A 266 -2.75 14.31 7.77
C ASP A 266 -3.02 12.82 7.49
N THR A 267 -3.98 12.54 6.62
CA THR A 267 -4.32 11.15 6.22
C THR A 267 -3.57 10.66 4.99
N THR A 268 -2.78 11.54 4.35
CA THR A 268 -1.99 11.16 3.16
C THR A 268 -0.94 10.13 3.54
N GLY A 269 -0.91 9.01 2.83
CA GLY A 269 0.05 7.92 3.07
C GLY A 269 -0.33 6.95 4.19
N CYS A 270 -1.53 7.07 4.78
CA CYS A 270 -2.00 6.09 5.78
C CYS A 270 -2.18 4.70 5.18
N GLY A 271 -2.68 4.62 3.95
CA GLY A 271 -2.81 3.37 3.19
C GLY A 271 -1.46 2.72 2.88
N ASP A 272 -0.49 3.53 2.44
CA ASP A 272 0.89 3.10 2.15
C ASP A 272 1.57 2.57 3.43
N SER A 273 1.37 3.28 4.55
CA SER A 273 1.89 2.88 5.86
C SER A 273 1.23 1.60 6.38
N PHE A 274 -0.09 1.45 6.14
CA PHE A 274 -0.81 0.22 6.45
C PHE A 274 -0.23 -0.96 5.68
N ALA A 275 0.01 -0.82 4.36
CA ALA A 275 0.61 -1.86 3.53
C ALA A 275 2.00 -2.27 4.04
N ALA A 276 2.81 -1.29 4.44
CA ALA A 276 4.12 -1.53 5.07
C ALA A 276 4.01 -2.35 6.36
N GLY A 277 3.17 -1.91 7.29
CA GLY A 277 2.94 -2.61 8.55
C GLY A 277 2.38 -4.02 8.36
N MET A 278 1.44 -4.18 7.40
CA MET A 278 0.86 -5.47 7.07
C MET A 278 1.90 -6.45 6.51
N ALA A 279 2.76 -6.00 5.59
CA ALA A 279 3.83 -6.83 5.04
C ALA A 279 4.81 -7.26 6.15
N PHE A 280 5.30 -6.32 6.96
CA PHE A 280 6.18 -6.61 8.09
C PHE A 280 5.54 -7.60 9.08
N GLY A 281 4.31 -7.33 9.51
CA GLY A 281 3.61 -8.16 10.49
C GLY A 281 3.40 -9.59 10.00
N TYR A 282 3.11 -9.77 8.70
CA TYR A 282 3.00 -11.11 8.12
C TYR A 282 4.36 -11.82 8.04
N LEU A 283 5.42 -11.13 7.63
CA LEU A 283 6.77 -11.72 7.62
C LEU A 283 7.21 -12.16 9.02
N GLU A 284 6.84 -11.40 10.04
CA GLU A 284 7.22 -11.67 11.44
C GLU A 284 6.44 -12.83 12.05
N HIS A 285 5.11 -12.87 11.83
CA HIS A 285 4.21 -13.76 12.58
C HIS A 285 3.55 -14.84 11.75
N ARG A 286 3.55 -14.73 10.41
CA ARG A 286 2.79 -15.59 9.49
C ARG A 286 1.29 -15.66 9.83
N ASP A 287 0.77 -14.58 10.41
CA ASP A 287 -0.61 -14.43 10.86
C ASP A 287 -1.22 -13.16 10.26
N PHE A 288 -2.37 -13.26 9.61
CA PHE A 288 -3.01 -12.13 8.92
C PHE A 288 -3.65 -11.13 9.86
N VAL A 289 -4.12 -11.57 11.03
CA VAL A 289 -4.67 -10.67 12.05
C VAL A 289 -3.56 -9.85 12.68
N ALA A 290 -2.42 -10.48 13.02
CA ALA A 290 -1.23 -9.78 13.47
C ALA A 290 -0.73 -8.79 12.42
N ALA A 291 -0.69 -9.19 11.14
CA ALA A 291 -0.35 -8.32 10.01
C ALA A 291 -1.22 -7.06 9.97
N CYS A 292 -2.54 -7.22 10.08
CA CYS A 292 -3.48 -6.09 10.11
C CYS A 292 -3.30 -5.19 11.33
N ARG A 293 -2.94 -5.73 12.50
CA ARG A 293 -2.63 -4.92 13.69
C ARG A 293 -1.42 -4.02 13.49
N TYR A 294 -0.33 -4.54 12.88
CA TYR A 294 0.81 -3.72 12.47
C TYR A 294 0.40 -2.69 11.41
N GLY A 295 -0.41 -3.07 10.43
CA GLY A 295 -0.97 -2.15 9.44
C GLY A 295 -1.72 -0.98 10.09
N ASN A 296 -2.66 -1.27 10.99
CA ASN A 296 -3.41 -0.26 11.73
C ASN A 296 -2.49 0.63 12.58
N ALA A 297 -1.45 0.07 13.21
CA ALA A 297 -0.50 0.84 14.01
C ALA A 297 0.29 1.83 13.16
N MET A 298 0.81 1.39 12.01
CA MET A 298 1.58 2.27 11.12
C MET A 298 0.69 3.33 10.46
N GLY A 299 -0.53 2.99 10.04
CA GLY A 299 -1.52 3.95 9.56
C GLY A 299 -1.88 4.99 10.61
N ALA A 300 -2.10 4.57 11.86
CA ALA A 300 -2.38 5.47 12.98
C ALA A 300 -1.20 6.42 13.29
N GLN A 301 0.04 5.92 13.25
CA GLN A 301 1.22 6.78 13.42
C GLN A 301 1.30 7.81 12.31
N ARG A 302 1.05 7.42 11.06
CA ARG A 302 1.05 8.36 9.93
C ARG A 302 -0.03 9.43 10.06
N CYS A 303 -1.23 9.08 10.51
CA CYS A 303 -2.31 10.05 10.76
C CYS A 303 -1.95 11.12 11.80
N ALA A 304 -1.06 10.82 12.74
CA ALA A 304 -0.73 11.68 13.87
C ALA A 304 0.23 12.82 13.52
N GLY A 305 0.79 12.87 12.32
CA GLY A 305 1.70 13.93 11.89
C GLY A 305 1.91 14.00 10.38
N SER A 306 2.63 15.02 9.91
CA SER A 306 2.95 15.23 8.48
C SER A 306 4.38 14.85 8.11
N ASP A 307 5.23 14.60 9.09
CA ASP A 307 6.65 14.31 8.96
C ASP A 307 6.91 12.79 8.87
N LEU A 308 8.00 12.37 8.24
CA LEU A 308 8.42 10.97 8.20
C LEU A 308 9.01 10.48 9.53
N ALA A 309 9.46 11.38 10.39
CA ALA A 309 9.93 11.05 11.74
C ALA A 309 8.81 10.63 12.70
N ILE A 310 7.55 10.65 12.26
CA ILE A 310 6.39 10.22 13.05
C ILE A 310 6.41 8.72 13.37
N TYR A 311 7.04 7.90 12.53
CA TYR A 311 7.09 6.47 12.72
C TYR A 311 7.96 6.10 13.92
N ARG A 312 7.40 5.25 14.77
CA ARG A 312 8.03 4.79 16.01
C ARG A 312 8.81 3.52 15.78
N SER A 313 9.79 3.27 16.64
CA SER A 313 10.54 2.00 16.65
C SER A 313 9.60 0.79 16.77
N LEU A 314 10.08 -0.40 16.36
CA LEU A 314 9.35 -1.66 16.54
C LEU A 314 8.89 -1.87 17.99
N ILE A 315 9.75 -1.53 18.96
CA ILE A 315 9.43 -1.67 20.39
C ILE A 315 8.27 -0.77 20.77
N ASP A 316 8.32 0.51 20.39
CA ASP A 316 7.26 1.47 20.70
C ASP A 316 5.96 1.17 19.97
N THR A 317 6.06 0.67 18.73
CA THR A 317 4.91 0.20 17.94
C THR A 317 4.24 -0.99 18.62
N ARG A 318 5.01 -1.96 19.12
CA ARG A 318 4.47 -3.09 19.90
C ARG A 318 3.80 -2.63 21.20
N HIS A 319 4.35 -1.66 21.90
CA HIS A 319 3.70 -1.07 23.09
C HIS A 319 2.38 -0.38 22.74
N GLN A 320 2.35 0.37 21.62
CA GLN A 320 1.13 1.00 21.13
C GLN A 320 0.06 -0.05 20.79
N MET A 321 0.44 -1.13 20.11
CA MET A 321 -0.45 -2.25 19.77
C MET A 321 -0.94 -2.98 21.02
N GLN A 322 -0.08 -3.21 22.02
CA GLN A 322 -0.48 -3.80 23.30
C GLN A 322 -1.52 -2.94 24.01
N SER A 323 -1.37 -1.62 23.98
CA SER A 323 -2.34 -0.71 24.56
C SER A 323 -3.69 -0.73 23.84
N ALA A 324 -3.69 -0.95 22.51
CA ALA A 324 -4.91 -0.95 21.70
C ALA A 324 -5.64 -2.31 21.71
N TYR A 325 -4.90 -3.43 21.74
CA TYR A 325 -5.44 -4.78 21.52
C TYR A 325 -5.30 -5.72 22.73
N GLY A 326 -4.71 -5.25 23.83
CA GLY A 326 -4.39 -6.10 24.98
C GLY A 326 -3.11 -6.93 24.75
N GLU A 327 -2.83 -7.89 25.65
CA GLU A 327 -1.66 -8.73 25.49
C GLU A 327 -1.70 -9.50 24.16
N PHE A 328 -0.70 -9.23 23.33
CA PHE A 328 -0.31 -10.16 22.30
C PHE A 328 0.25 -11.38 23.00
N ALA A 329 -0.31 -12.55 22.72
CA ALA A 329 0.46 -13.77 22.87
C ALA A 329 1.59 -13.66 21.82
N VAL A 330 2.68 -12.98 22.19
CA VAL A 330 3.96 -13.11 21.51
C VAL A 330 4.31 -14.57 21.68
N GLY A 331 4.18 -15.35 20.62
CA GLY A 331 4.68 -16.71 20.62
C GLY A 331 6.08 -16.66 21.21
N ALA A 332 6.32 -17.43 22.26
CA ALA A 332 7.60 -17.47 22.93
C ALA A 332 8.69 -17.70 21.88
N VAL A 333 9.71 -16.82 21.92
CA VAL A 333 10.97 -16.93 21.17
C VAL A 333 11.62 -18.29 21.46
#